data_2400fdd1b1f7b9ea0e87819261c7733c
#
_entry.id   2400fdd1b1f7b9ea0e87819261c7733c
#
_cell.length_a   1.000
_cell.length_b   1.000
_cell.length_c   1.000
_cell.angle_alpha   90.00
_cell.angle_beta   90.00
_cell.angle_gamma   90.00
#
_symmetry.space_group_name_H-M   'P 1'
#
loop_
_entity.id
_entity.type
_entity.pdbx_description
1 polymer ?
#
loop_
_entity_poly.entity_id
_entity_poly.type
_entity_poly.pdbx_seq_one_letter_code
_entity_poly.pdbx_strand_id
1 'polypeptide(L)'
;PEYDVLFVGKDKGRLEELLSLESQMRALGIITNFYIVANKDRQINKSEHYQKRVSYDTIVEMITKSRAIMDILTDNQKGLTLRPLEALFFSKKLITNNKGIKLKDFYHTDNIFILEEDDIAELPTFLNKPLHQFPSEIMDKYDLEQWFARFFK
;
A
#
# COMPACT_ATOMS: atom_id res chain seq x y z
N PRO A 1 -14.03 -5.78 6.71
CA PRO A 1 -13.38 -4.64 6.06
C PRO A 1 -14.40 -3.73 5.37
N GLU A 2 -14.18 -2.44 5.43
CA GLU A 2 -15.05 -1.48 4.76
C GLU A 2 -14.65 -1.26 3.31
N TYR A 3 -13.40 -1.48 2.98
CA TYR A 3 -12.90 -1.35 1.61
C TYR A 3 -11.84 -2.41 1.31
N ASP A 4 -11.62 -2.62 0.02
CA ASP A 4 -10.71 -3.65 -0.46
C ASP A 4 -9.26 -3.18 -0.53
N VAL A 5 -9.05 -1.97 -1.07
CA VAL A 5 -7.71 -1.43 -1.31
C VAL A 5 -7.59 -0.03 -0.72
N LEU A 6 -6.57 0.15 0.11
CA LEU A 6 -6.20 1.43 0.70
C LEU A 6 -4.92 1.95 0.08
N PHE A 7 -4.94 3.19 -0.38
CA PHE A 7 -3.75 3.99 -0.57
C PHE A 7 -3.81 5.18 0.37
N VAL A 8 -2.78 5.40 1.16
CA VAL A 8 -2.67 6.60 2.00
C VAL A 8 -1.26 7.14 1.90
N GLY A 9 -1.14 8.40 1.47
CA GLY A 9 0.16 9.02 1.33
C GLY A 9 0.14 10.27 0.46
N LYS A 10 1.31 10.86 0.31
CA LYS A 10 1.49 12.04 -0.56
C LYS A 10 1.48 11.61 -2.03
N ASP A 11 1.05 12.52 -2.90
CA ASP A 11 0.98 12.22 -4.33
C ASP A 11 2.37 12.12 -4.98
N LYS A 12 3.34 12.89 -4.53
CA LYS A 12 4.71 12.91 -5.05
C LYS A 12 4.76 13.06 -6.57
N GLY A 13 3.85 13.86 -7.14
CA GLY A 13 3.76 14.05 -8.57
C GLY A 13 3.06 12.94 -9.34
N ARG A 14 2.35 12.03 -8.67
CA ARG A 14 1.73 10.85 -9.28
C ARG A 14 0.22 10.85 -9.23
N LEU A 15 -0.42 12.00 -9.07
CA LEU A 15 -1.87 12.05 -8.90
C LEU A 15 -2.60 11.36 -10.05
N GLU A 16 -2.20 11.63 -11.30
CA GLU A 16 -2.85 11.03 -12.46
C GLU A 16 -2.70 9.51 -12.47
N GLU A 17 -1.52 9.01 -12.15
CA GLU A 17 -1.27 7.56 -12.06
C GLU A 17 -2.14 6.92 -10.99
N LEU A 18 -2.21 7.55 -9.80
CA LEU A 18 -3.03 7.05 -8.70
C LEU A 18 -4.51 7.02 -9.06
N LEU A 19 -5.02 8.08 -9.69
CA LEU A 19 -6.41 8.15 -10.09
C LEU A 19 -6.73 7.15 -11.20
N SER A 20 -5.79 6.91 -12.10
CA SER A 20 -5.94 5.88 -13.15
C SER A 20 -6.03 4.48 -12.54
N LEU A 21 -5.17 4.16 -11.59
CA LEU A 21 -5.20 2.88 -10.88
C LEU A 21 -6.52 2.71 -10.13
N GLU A 22 -6.96 3.74 -9.44
CA GLU A 22 -8.23 3.71 -8.72
C GLU A 22 -9.40 3.43 -9.67
N SER A 23 -9.41 4.11 -10.81
CA SER A 23 -10.45 3.92 -11.84
C SER A 23 -10.46 2.49 -12.37
N GLN A 24 -9.28 1.94 -12.64
CA GLN A 24 -9.17 0.54 -13.11
C GLN A 24 -9.68 -0.44 -12.07
N MET A 25 -9.35 -0.21 -10.80
CA MET A 25 -9.81 -1.07 -9.71
C MET A 25 -11.31 -1.00 -9.54
N ARG A 26 -11.89 0.20 -9.56
CA ARG A 26 -13.33 0.38 -9.45
C ARG A 26 -14.09 -0.29 -10.61
N ALA A 27 -13.52 -0.24 -11.81
CA ALA A 27 -14.10 -0.92 -12.96
C ALA A 27 -14.14 -2.45 -12.77
N LEU A 28 -13.29 -2.99 -11.92
CA LEU A 28 -13.27 -4.42 -11.56
C LEU A 28 -14.16 -4.73 -10.34
N GLY A 29 -14.92 -3.76 -9.84
CA GLY A 29 -15.78 -3.95 -8.68
C GLY A 29 -15.07 -3.86 -7.34
N ILE A 30 -13.85 -3.36 -7.32
CA ILE A 30 -13.05 -3.21 -6.10
C ILE A 30 -13.45 -1.93 -5.39
N ILE A 31 -13.70 -2.02 -4.09
CA ILE A 31 -13.99 -0.86 -3.25
C ILE A 31 -12.66 -0.26 -2.81
N THR A 32 -12.44 1.01 -3.16
CA THR A 32 -11.17 1.68 -2.92
C THR A 32 -11.30 2.80 -1.89
N ASN A 33 -10.22 3.03 -1.17
CA ASN A 33 -10.02 4.24 -0.39
C ASN A 33 -8.64 4.79 -0.73
N PHE A 34 -8.59 5.75 -1.64
CA PHE A 34 -7.35 6.42 -2.00
C PHE A 34 -7.30 7.76 -1.28
N TYR A 35 -6.64 7.74 -0.12
CA TYR A 35 -6.49 8.93 0.73
C TYR A 35 -5.18 9.63 0.34
N ILE A 36 -5.30 10.59 -0.58
CA ILE A 36 -4.15 11.26 -1.20
C ILE A 36 -3.96 12.63 -0.56
N VAL A 37 -2.73 12.89 -0.10
CA VAL A 37 -2.34 14.16 0.52
C VAL A 37 -1.43 14.91 -0.45
N ALA A 38 -1.65 16.21 -0.61
CA ALA A 38 -0.81 17.03 -1.49
C ALA A 38 0.61 17.18 -0.93
N ASN A 39 1.58 17.26 -1.82
CA ASN A 39 2.94 17.63 -1.43
C ASN A 39 2.96 19.09 -0.96
N LYS A 40 3.82 19.40 0.00
CA LYS A 40 3.96 20.77 0.55
C LYS A 40 4.26 21.81 -0.52
N ASP A 41 5.02 21.43 -1.55
CA ASP A 41 5.47 22.33 -2.60
C ASP A 41 4.38 22.64 -3.63
N ARG A 42 3.23 22.00 -3.54
CA ARG A 42 2.13 22.13 -4.51
C ARG A 42 0.86 22.68 -3.87
N GLN A 43 1.02 23.60 -2.93
CA GLN A 43 -0.11 24.28 -2.29
C GLN A 43 -1.04 24.99 -3.29
N ILE A 44 -0.58 25.16 -4.51
CA ILE A 44 -1.31 25.87 -5.56
C ILE A 44 -2.30 24.94 -6.28
N ASN A 45 -2.05 23.61 -6.25
CA ASN A 45 -2.95 22.63 -6.86
C ASN A 45 -3.99 22.16 -5.86
N LYS A 46 -5.05 22.95 -5.75
CA LYS A 46 -6.20 22.58 -4.92
C LYS A 46 -7.12 21.63 -5.69
N SER A 47 -6.61 20.42 -5.97
CA SER A 47 -7.49 19.41 -6.54
C SER A 47 -8.47 18.94 -5.47
N GLU A 48 -9.71 18.71 -5.87
CA GLU A 48 -10.72 18.12 -5.00
C GLU A 48 -10.34 16.70 -4.52
N HIS A 49 -9.36 16.08 -5.17
CA HIS A 49 -8.88 14.73 -4.80
C HIS A 49 -7.94 14.73 -3.61
N TYR A 50 -7.42 15.89 -3.20
CA TYR A 50 -6.51 15.97 -2.07
C TYR A 50 -7.25 16.04 -0.75
N GLN A 51 -6.74 15.30 0.23
CA GLN A 51 -7.25 15.24 1.58
C GLN A 51 -6.29 15.89 2.56
N LYS A 52 -6.77 16.20 3.75
CA LYS A 52 -5.95 16.75 4.81
C LYS A 52 -5.04 15.68 5.39
N ARG A 53 -3.83 16.10 5.79
CA ARG A 53 -2.91 15.22 6.50
C ARG A 53 -3.55 14.73 7.79
N VAL A 54 -3.38 13.44 8.09
CA VAL A 54 -3.93 12.81 9.30
C VAL A 54 -2.83 12.20 10.14
N SER A 55 -3.15 11.91 11.40
CA SER A 55 -2.22 11.25 12.31
C SER A 55 -1.97 9.80 11.91
N TYR A 56 -0.89 9.24 12.41
CA TYR A 56 -0.60 7.82 12.18
C TYR A 56 -1.68 6.91 12.77
N ASP A 57 -2.25 7.27 13.90
CA ASP A 57 -3.35 6.50 14.51
C ASP A 57 -4.54 6.39 13.55
N THR A 58 -4.86 7.47 12.84
CA THR A 58 -5.91 7.45 11.83
C THR A 58 -5.53 6.55 10.66
N ILE A 59 -4.26 6.57 10.25
CA ILE A 59 -3.77 5.68 9.19
C ILE A 59 -3.93 4.22 9.61
N VAL A 60 -3.59 3.88 10.84
CA VAL A 60 -3.76 2.52 11.36
C VAL A 60 -5.23 2.10 11.34
N GLU A 61 -6.15 3.00 11.70
CA GLU A 61 -7.58 2.70 11.57
C GLU A 61 -7.98 2.38 10.14
N MET A 62 -7.48 3.16 9.18
CA MET A 62 -7.74 2.89 7.76
C MET A 62 -7.21 1.53 7.35
N ILE A 63 -5.99 1.19 7.80
CA ILE A 63 -5.38 -0.12 7.51
C ILE A 63 -6.26 -1.25 8.04
N THR A 64 -6.74 -1.13 9.27
CA THR A 64 -7.58 -2.20 9.86
C THR A 64 -8.88 -2.42 9.11
N LYS A 65 -9.38 -1.39 8.43
CA LYS A 65 -10.63 -1.45 7.64
C LYS A 65 -10.43 -1.91 6.21
N SER A 66 -9.20 -2.17 5.80
CA SER A 66 -8.85 -2.56 4.44
C SER A 66 -8.51 -4.05 4.36
N ARG A 67 -8.55 -4.61 3.13
CA ARG A 67 -8.03 -5.95 2.82
C ARG A 67 -6.58 -5.87 2.35
N ALA A 68 -6.25 -4.81 1.62
CA ALA A 68 -4.94 -4.63 1.02
C ALA A 68 -4.48 -3.18 1.17
N ILE A 69 -3.17 -3.02 1.26
CA ILE A 69 -2.50 -1.72 1.24
C ILE A 69 -1.76 -1.61 -0.08
N MET A 70 -1.87 -0.44 -0.73
CA MET A 70 -1.10 -0.16 -1.94
C MET A 70 0.07 0.76 -1.61
N ASP A 71 1.25 0.38 -2.09
CA ASP A 71 2.49 1.15 -1.92
C ASP A 71 3.09 1.40 -3.30
N ILE A 72 3.16 2.66 -3.70
CA ILE A 72 3.69 3.06 -5.00
C ILE A 72 4.97 3.84 -4.78
N LEU A 73 6.09 3.27 -5.24
CA LEU A 73 7.38 3.93 -5.17
C LEU A 73 7.56 4.91 -6.32
N THR A 74 8.25 6.01 -6.05
CA THR A 74 8.75 6.91 -7.08
C THR A 74 10.13 6.42 -7.55
N ASP A 75 10.60 6.91 -8.69
CA ASP A 75 11.89 6.52 -9.25
C ASP A 75 13.06 6.75 -8.31
N ASN A 76 12.93 7.69 -7.37
CA ASN A 76 13.99 8.03 -6.42
C ASN A 76 13.96 7.21 -5.14
N GLN A 77 12.91 6.41 -4.93
CA GLN A 77 12.80 5.58 -3.74
C GLN A 77 13.41 4.21 -3.98
N LYS A 78 14.31 3.82 -3.09
CA LYS A 78 14.95 2.51 -3.13
C LYS A 78 14.85 1.88 -1.76
N GLY A 79 14.81 0.55 -1.74
CA GLY A 79 14.77 -0.21 -0.51
C GLY A 79 13.37 -0.39 0.05
N LEU A 80 13.32 -0.86 1.28
CA LEU A 80 12.06 -1.22 1.94
C LEU A 80 11.46 -0.01 2.63
N THR A 81 10.23 0.33 2.25
CA THR A 81 9.46 1.39 2.88
C THR A 81 8.60 0.83 4.02
N LEU A 82 7.87 1.70 4.72
CA LEU A 82 7.06 1.29 5.86
C LEU A 82 5.83 0.46 5.44
N ARG A 83 5.22 0.76 4.29
CA ARG A 83 3.95 0.11 3.89
C ARG A 83 4.03 -1.42 3.78
N PRO A 84 5.07 -2.00 3.16
CA PRO A 84 5.18 -3.47 3.14
C PRO A 84 5.25 -4.09 4.54
N LEU A 85 5.92 -3.42 5.47
CA LEU A 85 6.03 -3.90 6.85
C LEU A 85 4.70 -3.79 7.59
N GLU A 86 3.94 -2.74 7.33
CA GLU A 86 2.59 -2.60 7.86
C GLU A 86 1.68 -3.70 7.34
N ALA A 87 1.75 -4.00 6.04
CA ALA A 87 0.96 -5.08 5.45
C ALA A 87 1.28 -6.41 6.12
N LEU A 88 2.56 -6.70 6.33
CA LEU A 88 2.99 -7.91 6.99
C LEU A 88 2.51 -7.97 8.45
N PHE A 89 2.72 -6.89 9.19
CA PHE A 89 2.36 -6.81 10.62
C PHE A 89 0.83 -6.90 10.84
N PHE A 90 0.05 -6.19 10.03
CA PHE A 90 -1.40 -6.15 10.18
C PHE A 90 -2.12 -7.26 9.42
N SER A 91 -1.38 -8.19 8.83
CA SER A 91 -1.92 -9.32 8.06
C SER A 91 -2.82 -8.85 6.91
N LYS A 92 -2.30 -7.91 6.15
CA LYS A 92 -2.96 -7.38 4.96
C LYS A 92 -2.20 -7.76 3.71
N LYS A 93 -2.89 -7.79 2.58
CA LYS A 93 -2.26 -7.97 1.28
C LYS A 93 -1.54 -6.68 0.89
N LEU A 94 -0.54 -6.80 0.03
CA LEU A 94 0.22 -5.66 -0.49
C LEU A 94 0.08 -5.59 -1.99
N ILE A 95 -0.17 -4.39 -2.52
CA ILE A 95 -0.14 -4.10 -3.94
C ILE A 95 0.97 -3.06 -4.14
N THR A 96 1.95 -3.35 -4.98
CA THR A 96 3.11 -2.47 -5.11
C THR A 96 3.68 -2.50 -6.52
N ASN A 97 4.36 -1.42 -6.90
CA ASN A 97 5.16 -1.37 -8.12
C ASN A 97 6.64 -1.72 -7.88
N ASN A 98 6.99 -2.10 -6.66
CA ASN A 98 8.37 -2.47 -6.32
C ASN A 98 8.68 -3.90 -6.74
N LYS A 99 9.29 -4.08 -7.90
CA LYS A 99 9.63 -5.42 -8.42
C LYS A 99 10.70 -6.12 -7.58
N GLY A 100 11.55 -5.36 -6.90
CA GLY A 100 12.59 -5.89 -6.03
C GLY A 100 12.05 -6.61 -4.79
N ILE A 101 10.77 -6.45 -4.47
CA ILE A 101 10.19 -7.09 -3.30
C ILE A 101 10.17 -8.62 -3.43
N LYS A 102 10.27 -9.15 -4.65
CA LYS A 102 10.37 -10.59 -4.90
C LYS A 102 11.61 -11.21 -4.26
N LEU A 103 12.63 -10.41 -3.98
CA LEU A 103 13.88 -10.86 -3.37
C LEU A 103 13.79 -10.96 -1.84
N LYS A 104 12.70 -10.48 -1.26
CA LYS A 104 12.51 -10.52 0.18
C LYS A 104 11.95 -11.86 0.62
N ASP A 105 12.36 -12.30 1.82
CA ASP A 105 11.92 -13.58 2.36
C ASP A 105 10.45 -13.61 2.79
N PHE A 106 9.80 -12.45 2.89
CA PHE A 106 8.36 -12.37 3.13
C PHE A 106 7.54 -12.29 1.84
N TYR A 107 8.16 -12.41 0.66
CA TYR A 107 7.39 -12.41 -0.59
C TYR A 107 6.63 -13.72 -0.76
N HIS A 108 5.36 -13.61 -1.15
CA HIS A 108 4.56 -14.74 -1.58
C HIS A 108 3.48 -14.21 -2.54
N THR A 109 3.21 -14.95 -3.62
CA THR A 109 2.25 -14.54 -4.63
C THR A 109 0.83 -14.37 -4.09
N ASP A 110 0.47 -15.07 -3.02
CA ASP A 110 -0.83 -14.93 -2.38
C ASP A 110 -0.95 -13.65 -1.55
N ASN A 111 0.18 -13.04 -1.18
CA ASN A 111 0.21 -11.90 -0.29
C ASN A 111 0.57 -10.58 -0.98
N ILE A 112 1.33 -10.65 -2.09
CA ILE A 112 1.87 -9.47 -2.76
C ILE A 112 1.55 -9.52 -4.25
N PHE A 113 0.89 -8.46 -4.73
CA PHE A 113 0.56 -8.23 -6.14
C PHE A 113 1.50 -7.16 -6.67
N ILE A 114 2.21 -7.47 -7.77
CA ILE A 114 3.16 -6.53 -8.37
C ILE A 114 2.55 -5.93 -9.63
N LEU A 115 2.30 -4.62 -9.56
CA LEU A 115 1.77 -3.86 -10.70
C LEU A 115 2.71 -3.95 -11.88
N GLU A 116 2.15 -4.04 -13.07
CA GLU A 116 2.84 -4.18 -14.37
C GLU A 116 3.43 -5.57 -14.62
N GLU A 117 3.65 -6.39 -13.59
CA GLU A 117 4.04 -7.79 -13.77
C GLU A 117 2.84 -8.72 -13.69
N ASP A 118 1.95 -8.47 -12.73
CA ASP A 118 0.73 -9.24 -12.56
C ASP A 118 -0.41 -8.56 -13.33
N ASP A 119 -1.28 -9.36 -13.92
CA ASP A 119 -2.43 -8.82 -14.68
C ASP A 119 -3.45 -8.22 -13.73
N ILE A 120 -3.76 -6.94 -13.91
CA ILE A 120 -4.70 -6.24 -13.02
C ILE A 120 -6.09 -6.88 -13.05
N ALA A 121 -6.47 -7.57 -14.13
CA ALA A 121 -7.73 -8.30 -14.19
C ALA A 121 -7.81 -9.42 -13.16
N GLU A 122 -6.67 -9.90 -12.68
CA GLU A 122 -6.59 -10.93 -11.65
C GLU A 122 -6.62 -10.36 -10.22
N LEU A 123 -6.67 -9.06 -10.08
CA LEU A 123 -6.66 -8.44 -8.76
C LEU A 123 -7.83 -8.88 -7.87
N PRO A 124 -9.07 -8.97 -8.36
CA PRO A 124 -10.16 -9.48 -7.52
C PRO A 124 -9.90 -10.89 -6.99
N THR A 125 -9.38 -11.77 -7.82
CA THR A 125 -9.02 -13.13 -7.40
C THR A 125 -7.93 -13.13 -6.34
N PHE A 126 -6.90 -12.28 -6.54
CA PHE A 126 -5.83 -12.11 -5.57
C PHE A 126 -6.38 -11.65 -4.21
N LEU A 127 -7.27 -10.67 -4.20
CA LEU A 127 -7.84 -10.14 -2.95
C LEU A 127 -8.66 -11.19 -2.18
N ASN A 128 -9.24 -12.16 -2.88
CA ASN A 128 -10.08 -13.18 -2.26
C ASN A 128 -9.30 -14.42 -1.80
N LYS A 129 -8.03 -14.55 -2.17
CA LYS A 129 -7.21 -15.66 -1.70
C LYS A 129 -6.85 -15.49 -0.24
N PRO A 130 -6.76 -16.59 0.54
CA PRO A 130 -6.24 -16.50 1.89
C PRO A 130 -4.79 -16.05 1.90
N LEU A 131 -4.39 -15.36 2.97
CA LEU A 131 -2.98 -14.98 3.15
C LEU A 131 -2.15 -16.22 3.44
N HIS A 132 -0.97 -16.29 2.82
CA HIS A 132 0.05 -17.24 3.20
C HIS A 132 0.63 -16.82 4.56
N GLN A 133 0.75 -17.75 5.49
CA GLN A 133 1.29 -17.49 6.82
C GLN A 133 2.78 -17.78 6.85
N PHE A 134 3.57 -16.85 7.37
CA PHE A 134 5.01 -17.00 7.50
C PHE A 134 5.39 -17.52 8.89
N PRO A 135 6.52 -18.25 9.01
CA PRO A 135 7.01 -18.65 10.31
C PRO A 135 7.33 -17.44 11.19
N SER A 136 7.27 -17.63 12.52
CA SER A 136 7.55 -16.56 13.48
C SER A 136 8.94 -15.95 13.30
N GLU A 137 9.90 -16.73 12.83
CA GLU A 137 11.27 -16.27 12.57
C GLU A 137 11.30 -15.13 11.54
N ILE A 138 10.48 -15.24 10.48
CA ILE A 138 10.37 -14.19 9.47
C ILE A 138 9.62 -13.00 10.05
N MET A 139 8.52 -13.24 10.77
CA MET A 139 7.74 -12.16 11.37
C MET A 139 8.56 -11.36 12.37
N ASP A 140 9.37 -12.03 13.21
CA ASP A 140 10.20 -11.36 14.20
C ASP A 140 11.31 -10.51 13.56
N LYS A 141 11.83 -10.96 12.44
CA LYS A 141 12.87 -10.24 11.69
C LYS A 141 12.40 -8.86 11.22
N TYR A 142 11.10 -8.72 10.94
CA TYR A 142 10.49 -7.48 10.45
C TYR A 142 9.57 -6.88 11.50
N ASP A 143 10.02 -6.79 12.74
CA ASP A 143 9.28 -6.19 13.85
C ASP A 143 8.95 -4.72 13.50
N LEU A 144 7.66 -4.43 13.43
CA LEU A 144 7.17 -3.11 13.05
C LEU A 144 7.63 -2.02 14.04
N GLU A 145 7.67 -2.33 15.34
CA GLU A 145 8.10 -1.35 16.35
C GLU A 145 9.55 -0.93 16.14
N GLN A 146 10.44 -1.88 15.85
CA GLN A 146 11.84 -1.57 15.59
C GLN A 146 12.00 -0.76 14.31
N TRP A 147 11.26 -1.12 13.26
CA TRP A 147 11.28 -0.39 12.01
C TRP A 147 10.68 1.00 12.16
N PHE A 148 9.59 1.10 12.92
CA PHE A 148 8.93 2.36 13.20
C PHE A 148 9.89 3.34 13.87
N ALA A 149 10.68 2.86 14.84
CA ALA A 149 11.67 3.68 15.52
C ALA A 149 12.74 4.22 14.56
N ARG A 150 13.08 3.49 13.50
CA ARG A 150 14.02 3.96 12.47
C ARG A 150 13.47 5.09 11.63
N PHE A 151 12.17 5.04 11.30
CA PHE A 151 11.56 6.01 10.40
C PHE A 151 11.09 7.28 11.09
N PHE A 152 10.86 7.23 12.40
CA PHE A 152 10.23 8.33 13.13
C PHE A 152 11.08 8.89 14.28
N LYS A 153 12.33 8.49 14.37
CA LYS A 153 13.27 9.09 15.30
C LYS A 153 13.81 10.40 14.78
#